data_f27186d6de6a69738b410da97d797072
#
_entry.id   f27186d6de6a69738b410da97d797072
#
_cell.length_a   1.000
_cell.length_b   1.000
_cell.length_c   1.000
_cell.angle_alpha   90.00
_cell.angle_beta   90.00
_cell.angle_gamma   90.00
#
_symmetry.space_group_name_H-M   'P 1'
#
loop_
_entity.id
_entity.type
_entity.pdbx_description
1 polymer ?
#
loop_
_entity_poly.entity_id
_entity_poly.type
_entity_poly.pdbx_seq_one_letter_code
_entity_poly.pdbx_strand_id
1 'polypeptide(L)'
;MMRFRRNIFVVLLLMLAPPVVARAEDNPSPAPNANSAQNQPATATSDPDDSAGELKPQAPDTDLFALMTGTCTTLKIAGRDFTCRTVAYSHSVQGRAYFTIALDDPADPSHIVSFSGDTGRRSNENLYDLPVDRMLLNSKSQPKADGLPVPAVVKSAGRCVQLGNFATGHVTSVVCSATDRSGKRYDLRFESDGSPITVRRVNPAPPSIRQRG
;
A
#
# COMPACT_ATOMS: atom_id res chain seq x y z
N MET A 1 -47.81 32.73 8.43
CA MET A 1 -47.72 32.14 9.78
C MET A 1 -48.16 30.68 9.68
N MET A 2 -47.24 29.74 9.63
CA MET A 2 -47.56 28.30 9.58
C MET A 2 -46.62 27.58 10.54
N ARG A 3 -47.16 27.12 11.67
CA ARG A 3 -46.43 26.41 12.72
C ARG A 3 -46.34 24.94 12.34
N PHE A 4 -45.14 24.40 12.10
CA PHE A 4 -44.91 22.97 11.97
C PHE A 4 -44.60 22.34 13.34
N ARG A 5 -45.44 21.40 13.73
CA ARG A 5 -45.33 20.61 14.98
C ARG A 5 -44.22 19.56 14.84
N ARG A 6 -43.32 19.54 15.83
CA ARG A 6 -42.35 18.49 16.09
C ARG A 6 -43.06 17.24 16.62
N ASN A 7 -42.95 16.13 15.88
CA ASN A 7 -43.25 14.82 16.44
C ASN A 7 -41.90 14.13 16.79
N ILE A 8 -41.70 13.94 18.10
CA ILE A 8 -40.62 13.15 18.67
C ILE A 8 -41.17 11.74 18.82
N PHE A 9 -40.65 10.79 18.01
CA PHE A 9 -40.81 9.36 18.26
C PHE A 9 -39.55 8.84 18.93
N VAL A 10 -39.64 8.57 20.23
CA VAL A 10 -38.63 7.82 20.97
C VAL A 10 -39.00 6.35 20.82
N VAL A 11 -38.20 5.60 20.09
CA VAL A 11 -38.28 4.13 20.04
C VAL A 11 -37.14 3.60 20.90
N LEU A 12 -37.51 3.12 22.08
CA LEU A 12 -36.62 2.44 23.02
C LEU A 12 -36.55 0.96 22.61
N LEU A 13 -35.48 0.52 21.97
CA LEU A 13 -35.24 -0.89 21.64
C LEU A 13 -34.28 -1.48 22.67
N LEU A 14 -34.79 -2.26 23.61
CA LEU A 14 -34.01 -3.13 24.49
C LEU A 14 -33.51 -4.32 23.67
N MET A 15 -32.19 -4.43 23.51
CA MET A 15 -31.56 -5.63 22.97
C MET A 15 -30.93 -6.43 24.12
N LEU A 16 -31.56 -7.60 24.40
CA LEU A 16 -31.00 -8.64 25.26
C LEU A 16 -29.80 -9.27 24.54
N ALA A 17 -28.65 -9.27 25.19
CA ALA A 17 -27.45 -10.00 24.73
C ALA A 17 -27.45 -11.41 25.34
N PRO A 18 -27.18 -12.49 24.57
CA PRO A 18 -26.94 -13.81 25.12
C PRO A 18 -25.47 -13.95 25.63
N PRO A 19 -25.24 -14.77 26.68
CA PRO A 19 -23.88 -15.01 27.18
C PRO A 19 -23.11 -15.97 26.25
N VAL A 20 -21.92 -15.57 25.86
CA VAL A 20 -20.96 -16.43 25.15
C VAL A 20 -20.22 -17.27 26.15
N VAL A 21 -20.44 -18.59 26.10
CA VAL A 21 -19.69 -19.60 26.85
C VAL A 21 -18.33 -19.79 26.18
N ALA A 22 -17.25 -19.46 26.90
CA ALA A 22 -15.89 -19.79 26.50
C ALA A 22 -15.65 -21.30 26.71
N ARG A 23 -15.29 -21.97 25.63
CA ARG A 23 -14.80 -23.34 25.65
C ARG A 23 -13.28 -23.31 25.45
N ALA A 24 -12.57 -23.70 26.47
CA ALA A 24 -11.15 -23.99 26.41
C ALA A 24 -10.99 -25.39 25.77
N GLU A 25 -10.24 -25.48 24.69
CA GLU A 25 -9.72 -26.72 24.15
C GLU A 25 -8.21 -26.76 24.36
N ASP A 26 -7.81 -27.65 25.27
CA ASP A 26 -6.46 -28.14 25.48
C ASP A 26 -5.98 -28.87 24.23
N ASN A 27 -4.82 -28.50 23.71
CA ASN A 27 -4.15 -29.26 22.67
C ASN A 27 -2.72 -29.60 23.16
N PRO A 28 -2.38 -30.90 23.30
CA PRO A 28 -1.09 -31.30 23.84
C PRO A 28 0.05 -31.19 22.82
N SER A 29 1.18 -30.71 23.29
CA SER A 29 2.47 -30.62 22.63
C SER A 29 3.04 -32.01 22.32
N PRO A 30 3.60 -32.28 21.13
CA PRO A 30 4.48 -33.42 20.93
C PRO A 30 5.95 -33.03 21.18
N ALA A 31 6.61 -33.92 21.92
CA ALA A 31 8.00 -33.89 22.35
C ALA A 31 9.01 -34.11 21.20
N PRO A 32 10.29 -33.77 21.42
CA PRO A 32 11.32 -33.77 20.39
C PRO A 32 11.91 -35.17 20.20
N ASN A 33 12.08 -35.59 18.94
CA ASN A 33 12.84 -36.79 18.58
C ASN A 33 14.32 -36.44 18.35
N ALA A 34 15.16 -36.96 19.21
CA ALA A 34 16.59 -37.09 19.02
C ALA A 34 16.89 -38.41 18.27
N ASN A 35 17.70 -38.33 17.23
CA ASN A 35 18.55 -39.45 16.74
C ASN A 35 19.68 -38.81 15.91
N SER A 36 20.87 -38.76 16.51
CA SER A 36 22.00 -39.74 16.42
C SER A 36 22.66 -39.75 15.04
N ALA A 37 23.77 -39.04 14.97
CA ALA A 37 25.17 -39.46 14.79
C ALA A 37 25.50 -40.53 13.73
N GLN A 38 26.48 -40.17 12.94
CA GLN A 38 27.64 -40.90 12.38
C GLN A 38 27.73 -40.69 10.87
N ASN A 39 28.80 -40.26 10.23
CA ASN A 39 30.20 -40.63 10.27
C ASN A 39 30.99 -39.74 9.31
N GLN A 40 32.17 -39.32 9.69
CA GLN A 40 33.30 -38.88 8.88
C GLN A 40 34.01 -40.06 8.23
N PRO A 41 35.08 -39.95 7.37
CA PRO A 41 35.61 -38.85 6.54
C PRO A 41 35.92 -39.30 5.09
N ALA A 42 36.11 -38.38 4.17
CA ALA A 42 36.95 -38.61 2.99
C ALA A 42 37.53 -37.30 2.46
N THR A 43 38.77 -37.15 2.72
CA THR A 43 39.90 -36.71 1.91
C THR A 43 39.71 -35.64 0.84
N ALA A 44 40.49 -34.60 1.04
CA ALA A 44 40.82 -33.51 0.16
C ALA A 44 41.22 -33.93 -1.27
N THR A 45 40.74 -33.14 -2.22
CA THR A 45 41.49 -32.81 -3.42
C THR A 45 41.18 -31.37 -3.77
N SER A 46 42.15 -30.53 -3.61
CA SER A 46 42.15 -29.13 -3.99
C SER A 46 42.36 -29.06 -5.51
N ASP A 47 41.32 -28.68 -6.24
CA ASP A 47 41.45 -28.10 -7.55
C ASP A 47 41.18 -26.57 -7.42
N PRO A 48 42.09 -25.72 -7.85
CA PRO A 48 41.79 -24.29 -7.96
C PRO A 48 41.00 -24.10 -9.26
N ASP A 49 39.67 -24.29 -9.20
CA ASP A 49 38.82 -23.89 -10.29
C ASP A 49 38.56 -22.38 -10.15
N ASP A 50 39.23 -21.70 -11.07
CA ASP A 50 39.13 -20.28 -11.33
C ASP A 50 37.76 -19.96 -11.94
N SER A 51 36.73 -20.16 -11.13
CA SER A 51 35.37 -19.67 -11.41
C SER A 51 35.33 -18.18 -11.07
N ALA A 52 35.89 -17.37 -11.97
CA ALA A 52 35.45 -15.97 -12.09
C ALA A 52 33.93 -16.00 -12.19
N GLY A 53 33.28 -15.80 -11.07
CA GLY A 53 31.82 -15.70 -10.98
C GLY A 53 31.35 -14.63 -11.95
N GLU A 54 30.86 -15.07 -13.09
CA GLU A 54 30.12 -14.25 -14.03
C GLU A 54 29.01 -13.59 -13.25
N LEU A 55 29.23 -12.30 -12.88
CA LEU A 55 28.22 -11.44 -12.31
C LEU A 55 27.08 -11.40 -13.32
N LYS A 56 26.11 -12.30 -13.13
CA LYS A 56 24.84 -12.26 -13.85
C LYS A 56 24.34 -10.84 -13.73
N PRO A 57 24.11 -10.12 -14.85
CA PRO A 57 23.57 -8.75 -14.78
C PRO A 57 22.28 -8.84 -13.98
N GLN A 58 22.28 -8.24 -12.79
CA GLN A 58 21.08 -8.14 -11.97
C GLN A 58 20.09 -7.33 -12.79
N ALA A 59 18.97 -7.95 -13.17
CA ALA A 59 17.93 -7.27 -13.90
C ALA A 59 17.62 -5.95 -13.18
N PRO A 60 17.65 -4.79 -13.89
CA PRO A 60 17.44 -3.51 -13.23
C PRO A 60 16.10 -3.56 -12.54
N ASP A 61 16.10 -3.29 -11.23
CA ASP A 61 14.90 -3.11 -10.45
C ASP A 61 14.05 -2.05 -11.16
N THR A 62 12.93 -2.48 -11.72
CA THR A 62 12.10 -1.61 -12.55
C THR A 62 11.04 -1.00 -11.68
N ASP A 63 11.12 0.30 -11.41
CA ASP A 63 10.02 1.04 -10.83
C ASP A 63 8.88 1.11 -11.84
N LEU A 64 7.70 0.79 -11.36
CA LEU A 64 6.47 0.89 -12.12
C LEU A 64 5.70 2.12 -11.63
N PHE A 65 5.31 2.97 -12.56
CA PHE A 65 4.37 4.07 -12.33
C PHE A 65 3.19 3.92 -13.27
N ALA A 66 1.97 4.01 -12.73
CA ALA A 66 0.74 4.00 -13.51
C ALA A 66 -0.16 5.15 -13.04
N LEU A 67 -0.69 5.92 -14.00
CA LEU A 67 -1.63 7.01 -13.72
C LEU A 67 -2.99 6.65 -14.28
N MET A 68 -3.99 6.73 -13.42
CA MET A 68 -5.41 6.48 -13.70
C MET A 68 -6.18 7.79 -13.60
N THR A 69 -7.06 8.06 -14.57
CA THR A 69 -8.00 9.19 -14.56
C THR A 69 -9.41 8.71 -14.22
N GLY A 70 -10.20 9.59 -13.59
CA GLY A 70 -11.53 9.24 -13.12
C GLY A 70 -12.05 10.21 -12.06
N THR A 71 -12.80 9.69 -11.08
CA THR A 71 -13.41 10.50 -10.03
C THR A 71 -13.29 9.81 -8.68
N CYS A 72 -12.93 10.57 -7.64
CA CYS A 72 -13.09 10.13 -6.27
C CYS A 72 -14.55 10.29 -5.83
N THR A 73 -15.28 9.19 -5.69
CA THR A 73 -16.64 9.20 -5.14
C THR A 73 -16.64 9.31 -3.61
N THR A 74 -15.54 8.92 -2.98
CA THR A 74 -15.25 9.18 -1.57
C THR A 74 -13.76 9.47 -1.42
N LEU A 75 -13.42 10.57 -0.77
CA LEU A 75 -12.05 10.87 -0.36
C LEU A 75 -12.09 11.61 0.98
N LYS A 76 -11.86 10.87 2.06
CA LYS A 76 -11.81 11.41 3.43
C LYS A 76 -10.41 11.28 4.00
N ILE A 77 -9.83 12.41 4.40
CA ILE A 77 -8.49 12.47 4.98
C ILE A 77 -8.58 13.08 6.37
N ALA A 78 -8.39 12.26 7.40
CA ALA A 78 -8.47 12.68 8.80
C ALA A 78 -9.77 13.43 9.15
N GLY A 79 -10.91 12.95 8.61
CA GLY A 79 -12.25 13.48 8.85
C GLY A 79 -12.67 14.64 7.93
N ARG A 80 -11.80 15.13 7.03
CA ARG A 80 -12.13 16.12 6.02
C ARG A 80 -12.44 15.47 4.68
N ASP A 81 -13.44 15.99 3.98
CA ASP A 81 -13.80 15.53 2.63
C ASP A 81 -13.02 16.33 1.58
N PHE A 82 -12.57 15.61 0.55
CA PHE A 82 -11.87 16.15 -0.61
C PHE A 82 -12.41 15.54 -1.89
N THR A 83 -12.01 16.07 -3.04
CA THR A 83 -12.22 15.49 -4.35
C THR A 83 -10.89 15.17 -5.01
N CYS A 84 -10.91 14.31 -6.01
CA CYS A 84 -9.76 14.04 -6.86
C CYS A 84 -10.21 13.61 -8.26
N ARG A 85 -9.30 13.72 -9.23
CA ARG A 85 -9.49 13.32 -10.63
C ARG A 85 -8.51 12.24 -11.07
N THR A 86 -7.48 12.00 -10.28
CA THR A 86 -6.41 11.07 -10.63
C THR A 86 -5.95 10.29 -9.41
N VAL A 87 -5.62 9.02 -9.66
CA VAL A 87 -4.90 8.17 -8.71
C VAL A 87 -3.68 7.60 -9.42
N ALA A 88 -2.51 7.75 -8.80
CA ALA A 88 -1.28 7.13 -9.27
C ALA A 88 -0.99 5.86 -8.46
N TYR A 89 -0.54 4.84 -9.14
CA TYR A 89 0.09 3.67 -8.53
C TYR A 89 1.59 3.72 -8.81
N SER A 90 2.41 3.45 -7.81
CA SER A 90 3.84 3.25 -8.01
C SER A 90 4.35 2.09 -7.18
N HIS A 91 5.36 1.41 -7.72
CA HIS A 91 6.09 0.35 -7.04
C HIS A 91 7.56 0.72 -7.05
N SER A 92 8.15 0.84 -5.86
CA SER A 92 9.56 1.22 -5.72
C SER A 92 10.48 0.01 -5.87
N VAL A 93 11.73 0.28 -6.23
CA VAL A 93 12.85 -0.67 -6.27
C VAL A 93 12.96 -1.51 -4.98
N GLN A 94 12.58 -0.94 -3.84
CA GLN A 94 12.63 -1.58 -2.53
C GLN A 94 11.40 -2.48 -2.25
N GLY A 95 10.54 -2.71 -3.25
CA GLY A 95 9.36 -3.57 -3.12
C GLY A 95 8.14 -2.91 -2.48
N ARG A 96 8.18 -1.58 -2.23
CA ARG A 96 7.07 -0.86 -1.62
C ARG A 96 6.13 -0.30 -2.68
N ALA A 97 4.84 -0.51 -2.47
CA ALA A 97 3.79 0.01 -3.34
C ALA A 97 3.06 1.20 -2.71
N TYR A 98 2.54 2.08 -3.58
CA TYR A 98 1.84 3.29 -3.20
C TYR A 98 0.63 3.51 -4.10
N PHE A 99 -0.52 3.87 -3.49
CA PHE A 99 -1.60 4.58 -4.17
C PHE A 99 -1.56 6.03 -3.74
N THR A 100 -1.25 6.91 -4.67
CA THR A 100 -1.01 8.34 -4.42
C THR A 100 -2.10 9.17 -5.06
N ILE A 101 -2.64 10.11 -4.31
CA ILE A 101 -3.75 10.99 -4.71
C ILE A 101 -3.32 12.44 -4.51
N ALA A 102 -3.43 13.25 -5.57
CA ALA A 102 -3.41 14.70 -5.45
C ALA A 102 -4.83 15.16 -5.08
N LEU A 103 -4.95 15.87 -3.96
CA LEU A 103 -6.24 16.36 -3.50
C LEU A 103 -6.59 17.66 -4.22
N ASP A 104 -7.84 17.79 -4.60
CA ASP A 104 -8.40 19.06 -5.08
C ASP A 104 -8.59 19.98 -3.86
N ASP A 105 -7.49 20.57 -3.39
CA ASP A 105 -7.48 21.52 -2.27
C ASP A 105 -7.04 22.92 -2.76
N PRO A 106 -7.99 23.85 -2.96
CA PRO A 106 -7.66 25.20 -3.44
C PRO A 106 -6.71 25.96 -2.51
N ALA A 107 -6.70 25.59 -1.22
CA ALA A 107 -5.81 26.21 -0.23
C ALA A 107 -4.39 25.66 -0.27
N ASP A 108 -4.20 24.46 -0.83
CA ASP A 108 -2.90 23.79 -0.88
C ASP A 108 -2.74 22.88 -2.11
N PRO A 109 -2.22 23.42 -3.23
CA PRO A 109 -2.02 22.62 -4.46
C PRO A 109 -0.96 21.53 -4.32
N SER A 110 -0.18 21.52 -3.23
CA SER A 110 0.79 20.46 -2.91
C SER A 110 0.24 19.38 -1.99
N HIS A 111 -1.07 19.42 -1.70
CA HIS A 111 -1.71 18.45 -0.82
C HIS A 111 -1.84 17.10 -1.51
N ILE A 112 -0.95 16.19 -1.15
CA ILE A 112 -0.86 14.84 -1.71
C ILE A 112 -0.89 13.84 -0.57
N VAL A 113 -1.66 12.76 -0.74
CA VAL A 113 -1.68 11.63 0.19
C VAL A 113 -1.35 10.34 -0.52
N SER A 114 -0.65 9.44 0.19
CA SER A 114 -0.37 8.11 -0.32
C SER A 114 -0.69 7.05 0.73
N PHE A 115 -1.43 6.03 0.30
CA PHE A 115 -1.55 4.76 1.01
C PHE A 115 -0.38 3.89 0.61
N SER A 116 0.42 3.44 1.56
CA SER A 116 1.66 2.71 1.28
C SER A 116 1.74 1.41 2.07
N GLY A 117 2.28 0.39 1.43
CA GLY A 117 2.53 -0.91 2.02
C GLY A 117 3.65 -1.67 1.33
N ASP A 118 4.19 -2.67 2.03
CA ASP A 118 5.10 -3.65 1.45
C ASP A 118 4.26 -4.69 0.71
N THR A 119 4.72 -5.20 -0.38
CA THR A 119 4.22 -6.40 -1.07
C THR A 119 2.70 -6.53 -1.21
N GLY A 120 2.13 -5.86 -2.20
CA GLY A 120 0.76 -6.16 -2.64
C GLY A 120 0.66 -7.55 -3.28
N ARG A 121 -0.53 -8.13 -3.23
CA ARG A 121 -0.82 -9.46 -3.78
C ARG A 121 -1.85 -9.34 -4.90
N ARG A 122 -1.58 -10.03 -6.00
CA ARG A 122 -2.59 -10.25 -7.03
C ARG A 122 -3.25 -11.60 -6.76
N SER A 123 -4.52 -11.57 -6.36
CA SER A 123 -5.27 -12.79 -6.02
C SER A 123 -5.90 -13.46 -7.24
N ASN A 124 -6.18 -12.69 -8.28
CA ASN A 124 -6.58 -13.16 -9.61
C ASN A 124 -6.13 -12.13 -10.65
N GLU A 125 -6.43 -12.37 -11.92
CA GLU A 125 -5.98 -11.50 -13.02
C GLU A 125 -6.41 -10.03 -12.85
N ASN A 126 -7.55 -9.79 -12.18
CA ASN A 126 -8.17 -8.48 -12.08
C ASN A 126 -8.29 -7.93 -10.65
N LEU A 127 -7.70 -8.57 -9.65
CA LEU A 127 -7.75 -8.11 -8.28
C LEU A 127 -6.35 -7.98 -7.69
N TYR A 128 -5.98 -6.75 -7.33
CA TYR A 128 -4.75 -6.46 -6.59
C TYR A 128 -5.10 -5.94 -5.20
N ASP A 129 -4.41 -6.47 -4.20
CA ASP A 129 -4.61 -6.20 -2.79
C ASP A 129 -3.31 -5.74 -2.16
N LEU A 130 -3.32 -4.55 -1.55
CA LEU A 130 -2.19 -3.95 -0.85
C LEU A 130 -2.54 -3.77 0.62
N PRO A 131 -1.95 -4.55 1.54
CA PRO A 131 -1.96 -4.21 2.96
C PRO A 131 -1.25 -2.87 3.19
N VAL A 132 -1.93 -1.92 3.82
CA VAL A 132 -1.39 -0.59 4.12
C VAL A 132 -0.78 -0.61 5.53
N ASP A 133 0.48 -0.18 5.65
CA ASP A 133 1.20 -0.07 6.93
C ASP A 133 1.48 1.39 7.32
N ARG A 134 1.35 2.33 6.37
CA ARG A 134 1.55 3.76 6.60
C ARG A 134 0.84 4.63 5.58
N MET A 135 0.55 5.86 6.00
CA MET A 135 0.16 6.97 5.13
C MET A 135 1.35 7.92 4.95
N LEU A 136 1.50 8.48 3.76
CA LEU A 136 2.37 9.63 3.52
C LEU A 136 1.47 10.83 3.26
N LEU A 137 1.69 11.88 4.04
CA LEU A 137 0.88 13.10 3.98
C LEU A 137 1.79 14.26 3.60
N ASN A 138 1.57 14.83 2.41
CA ASN A 138 2.30 15.97 1.93
C ASN A 138 1.40 17.22 1.88
N SER A 139 1.95 18.38 2.23
CA SER A 139 1.29 19.66 2.17
C SER A 139 2.32 20.78 2.10
N LYS A 140 1.90 21.98 1.74
CA LYS A 140 2.76 23.19 1.71
C LYS A 140 3.35 23.54 3.09
N SER A 141 2.73 23.07 4.18
CA SER A 141 3.17 23.31 5.55
C SER A 141 4.27 22.35 6.02
N GLN A 142 4.57 21.30 5.24
CA GLN A 142 5.62 20.35 5.58
C GLN A 142 7.01 20.98 5.45
N PRO A 143 8.00 20.51 6.24
CA PRO A 143 9.40 20.86 6.03
C PRO A 143 9.84 20.58 4.59
N LYS A 144 10.77 21.36 4.08
CA LYS A 144 11.27 21.19 2.71
C LYS A 144 12.71 20.67 2.73
N ALA A 145 13.00 19.72 1.82
CA ALA A 145 14.34 19.31 1.46
C ALA A 145 14.51 19.55 -0.04
N ASP A 146 15.58 20.20 -0.45
CA ASP A 146 15.88 20.57 -1.85
C ASP A 146 14.71 21.31 -2.55
N GLY A 147 14.00 22.14 -1.79
CA GLY A 147 12.85 22.93 -2.28
C GLY A 147 11.52 22.17 -2.36
N LEU A 148 11.51 20.86 -2.14
CA LEU A 148 10.33 20.01 -2.17
C LEU A 148 9.83 19.68 -0.75
N PRO A 149 8.50 19.67 -0.52
CA PRO A 149 7.95 19.26 0.77
C PRO A 149 8.32 17.80 1.07
N VAL A 150 8.77 17.53 2.30
CA VAL A 150 9.03 16.18 2.79
C VAL A 150 7.75 15.61 3.39
N PRO A 151 7.20 14.51 2.86
CA PRO A 151 5.96 13.95 3.39
C PRO A 151 6.09 13.51 4.84
N ALA A 152 5.08 13.82 5.66
CA ALA A 152 4.94 13.21 6.97
C ALA A 152 4.57 11.74 6.81
N VAL A 153 5.30 10.86 7.50
CA VAL A 153 5.03 9.41 7.51
C VAL A 153 4.23 9.06 8.76
N VAL A 154 3.01 8.60 8.56
CA VAL A 154 2.08 8.24 9.64
C VAL A 154 1.83 6.74 9.63
N LYS A 155 2.28 6.04 10.67
CA LYS A 155 2.01 4.59 10.84
C LYS A 155 0.51 4.36 10.93
N SER A 156 -0.01 3.52 10.04
CA SER A 156 -1.43 3.25 9.89
C SER A 156 -1.63 1.77 9.58
N ALA A 157 -2.82 1.27 9.81
CA ALA A 157 -3.21 -0.07 9.42
C ALA A 157 -4.43 0.01 8.50
N GLY A 158 -4.38 -0.73 7.39
CA GLY A 158 -5.44 -0.66 6.41
C GLY A 158 -5.21 -1.54 5.20
N ARG A 159 -5.95 -1.26 4.14
CA ARG A 159 -5.92 -2.04 2.90
C ARG A 159 -6.33 -1.18 1.72
N CYS A 160 -5.68 -1.38 0.57
CA CYS A 160 -6.17 -0.95 -0.72
C CYS A 160 -6.52 -2.15 -1.59
N VAL A 161 -7.63 -2.07 -2.29
CA VAL A 161 -8.07 -3.04 -3.30
C VAL A 161 -8.24 -2.33 -4.62
N GLN A 162 -7.58 -2.84 -5.67
CA GLN A 162 -7.73 -2.36 -7.03
C GLN A 162 -8.40 -3.44 -7.87
N LEU A 163 -9.46 -3.06 -8.60
CA LEU A 163 -10.08 -3.88 -9.62
C LEU A 163 -9.53 -3.51 -10.99
N GLY A 164 -9.12 -4.51 -11.76
CA GLY A 164 -8.50 -4.36 -13.06
C GLY A 164 -7.02 -4.65 -13.05
N ASN A 165 -6.38 -4.54 -14.21
CA ASN A 165 -5.00 -4.94 -14.41
C ASN A 165 -4.22 -3.89 -15.21
N PHE A 166 -3.11 -3.41 -14.68
CA PHE A 166 -2.22 -2.47 -15.37
C PHE A 166 -1.62 -3.06 -16.66
N ALA A 167 -1.36 -4.38 -16.68
CA ALA A 167 -0.79 -5.04 -17.86
C ALA A 167 -1.75 -5.04 -19.07
N THR A 168 -3.07 -5.07 -18.82
CA THR A 168 -4.09 -4.96 -19.87
C THR A 168 -4.51 -3.52 -20.14
N GLY A 169 -3.98 -2.55 -19.39
CA GLY A 169 -4.33 -1.14 -19.50
C GLY A 169 -5.71 -0.79 -18.94
N HIS A 170 -6.36 -1.71 -18.23
CA HIS A 170 -7.70 -1.51 -17.70
C HIS A 170 -7.73 -1.60 -16.19
N VAL A 171 -8.07 -0.50 -15.52
CA VAL A 171 -8.43 -0.45 -14.11
C VAL A 171 -9.82 0.13 -13.99
N THR A 172 -10.68 -0.50 -13.20
CA THR A 172 -12.05 -0.07 -12.98
C THR A 172 -12.16 0.81 -11.74
N SER A 173 -11.52 0.41 -10.65
CA SER A 173 -11.63 1.13 -9.38
C SER A 173 -10.45 0.88 -8.44
N VAL A 174 -10.27 1.82 -7.50
CA VAL A 174 -9.36 1.68 -6.36
C VAL A 174 -10.14 2.06 -5.09
N VAL A 175 -10.15 1.16 -4.12
CA VAL A 175 -10.75 1.40 -2.80
C VAL A 175 -9.68 1.21 -1.74
N CYS A 176 -9.41 2.25 -0.95
CA CYS A 176 -8.49 2.19 0.17
C CYS A 176 -9.18 2.61 1.45
N SER A 177 -8.82 1.97 2.56
CA SER A 177 -9.13 2.44 3.89
C SER A 177 -7.93 2.20 4.81
N ALA A 178 -7.63 3.15 5.68
CA ALA A 178 -6.61 3.02 6.70
C ALA A 178 -6.98 3.81 7.95
N THR A 179 -6.43 3.40 9.09
CA THR A 179 -6.60 4.11 10.37
C THR A 179 -5.22 4.25 11.02
N ASP A 180 -4.88 5.44 11.47
CA ASP A 180 -3.64 5.69 12.17
C ASP A 180 -3.75 5.35 13.66
N ARG A 181 -2.61 5.43 14.37
CA ARG A 181 -2.55 5.12 15.81
C ARG A 181 -3.36 6.09 16.68
N SER A 182 -3.71 7.27 16.16
CA SER A 182 -4.56 8.26 16.85
C SER A 182 -6.05 8.06 16.56
N GLY A 183 -6.41 7.04 15.77
CA GLY A 183 -7.78 6.74 15.37
C GLY A 183 -8.28 7.58 14.20
N LYS A 184 -7.45 8.39 13.55
CA LYS A 184 -7.85 9.12 12.34
C LYS A 184 -7.98 8.17 11.17
N ARG A 185 -9.07 8.33 10.43
CA ARG A 185 -9.39 7.50 9.26
C ARG A 185 -9.03 8.21 7.97
N TYR A 186 -8.64 7.39 6.99
CA TYR A 186 -8.30 7.75 5.63
C TYR A 186 -9.05 6.80 4.70
N ASP A 187 -9.98 7.33 3.92
CA ASP A 187 -10.85 6.54 3.06
C ASP A 187 -10.79 7.09 1.63
N LEU A 188 -10.60 6.20 0.66
CA LEU A 188 -10.62 6.48 -0.78
C LEU A 188 -11.57 5.50 -1.47
N ARG A 189 -12.44 6.01 -2.32
CA ARG A 189 -13.13 5.26 -3.37
C ARG A 189 -12.99 6.03 -4.67
N PHE A 190 -12.22 5.47 -5.57
CA PHE A 190 -11.95 6.01 -6.90
C PHE A 190 -12.57 5.11 -7.96
N GLU A 191 -13.19 5.70 -8.95
CA GLU A 191 -13.75 5.05 -10.12
C GLU A 191 -13.09 5.62 -11.36
N SER A 192 -12.51 4.75 -12.20
CA SER A 192 -11.87 5.13 -13.45
C SER A 192 -12.94 5.58 -14.46
N ASP A 193 -12.59 6.56 -15.28
CA ASP A 193 -13.43 7.02 -16.41
C ASP A 193 -13.26 6.15 -17.67
N GLY A 194 -12.47 5.08 -17.60
CA GLY A 194 -12.18 4.18 -18.71
C GLY A 194 -11.11 4.67 -19.65
N SER A 195 -10.52 5.83 -19.42
CA SER A 195 -9.38 6.33 -20.22
C SER A 195 -8.18 5.40 -20.14
N PRO A 196 -7.37 5.32 -21.21
CA PRO A 196 -6.17 4.50 -21.22
C PRO A 196 -5.21 4.89 -20.07
N ILE A 197 -4.72 3.88 -19.36
CA ILE A 197 -3.79 4.08 -18.27
C ILE A 197 -2.42 4.42 -18.83
N THR A 198 -1.82 5.51 -18.33
CA THR A 198 -0.42 5.82 -18.62
C THR A 198 0.46 4.99 -17.70
N VAL A 199 1.16 4.00 -18.26
CA VAL A 199 2.13 3.16 -17.53
C VAL A 199 3.54 3.55 -17.96
N ARG A 200 4.40 3.83 -16.99
CA ARG A 200 5.83 4.10 -17.20
C ARG A 200 6.67 3.17 -16.33
N ARG A 201 7.71 2.62 -16.93
CA ARG A 201 8.77 1.93 -16.20
C ARG A 201 9.95 2.87 -16.10
N VAL A 202 10.36 3.17 -14.89
CA VAL A 202 11.51 4.03 -14.62
C VAL A 202 12.70 3.11 -14.37
N ASN A 203 13.61 3.02 -15.34
CA ASN A 203 14.87 2.32 -15.12
C ASN A 203 15.79 3.23 -14.31
N PRO A 204 16.39 2.76 -13.21
CA PRO A 204 17.42 3.55 -12.54
C PRO A 204 18.54 3.85 -13.51
N ALA A 205 19.00 5.10 -13.51
CA ALA A 205 20.18 5.47 -14.31
C ALA A 205 21.36 4.55 -13.95
N PRO A 206 22.13 4.06 -14.93
CA PRO A 206 23.30 3.24 -14.62
C PRO A 206 24.23 4.04 -13.69
N PRO A 207 24.84 3.37 -12.69
CA PRO A 207 25.74 4.06 -11.78
C PRO A 207 26.82 4.77 -12.57
N SER A 208 26.97 6.07 -12.38
CA SER A 208 28.03 6.84 -13.02
C SER A 208 29.38 6.27 -12.56
N ILE A 209 30.09 5.65 -13.46
CA ILE A 209 31.46 5.21 -13.21
C ILE A 209 32.27 6.50 -12.97
N ARG A 210 32.54 6.81 -11.69
CA ARG A 210 33.53 7.83 -11.35
C ARG A 210 34.85 7.35 -11.91
N GLN A 211 35.24 7.88 -13.05
CA GLN A 211 36.64 7.78 -13.50
C GLN A 211 37.49 8.44 -12.42
N ARG A 212 38.21 7.60 -11.67
CA ARG A 212 39.32 8.10 -10.85
C ARG A 212 40.42 8.51 -11.81
N GLY A 213 40.57 9.83 -12.02
CA GLY A 213 41.76 10.41 -12.59
C GLY A 213 42.87 10.49 -11.56
#